data_e9cbf121becac6b752ca58753559875f
#
_entry.id   e9cbf121becac6b752ca58753559875f
#
_cell.length_a   1.000
_cell.length_b   1.000
_cell.length_c   1.000
_cell.angle_alpha   90.00
_cell.angle_beta   90.00
_cell.angle_gamma   90.00
#
_symmetry.space_group_name_H-M   'P 1'
#
loop_
_entity.id
_entity.type
_entity.pdbx_description
1 polymer ?
#
loop_
_entity_poly.entity_id
_entity_poly.type
_entity_poly.pdbx_seq_one_letter_code
_entity_poly.pdbx_strand_id
1 'polypeptide(L)'
;RIGRRPHYWPDIDKDEYMRMPEFTRILGAFKLSGKTKNGWSIGVMESVTNIEYAKIDSGGIRRKEAVEPFTNYFNARVQKDINKGMTTIGGMITATNRFINDSTLNFIPDAAYTGGIDFAEYWSDKNYYMKVKGLVSSVQGSEEAIYDLQLAPQRYYQRPDVGHHRLDSTLNLLSGWAANVEGGKIGGGHWRFGERVTMLSPGMELNDQG
;
A
#
# COMPACT_ATOMS: atom_id res chain seq x y z
N ARG A 1 2.90 3.97 -6.72
CA ARG A 1 2.70 5.07 -7.68
C ARG A 1 1.79 4.59 -8.79
N ILE A 2 0.64 5.23 -8.97
CA ILE A 2 -0.33 4.94 -10.05
C ILE A 2 0.31 5.30 -11.40
N GLY A 3 0.08 4.48 -12.45
CA GLY A 3 0.66 4.69 -13.78
C GLY A 3 2.17 4.38 -13.85
N ARG A 4 2.65 3.47 -13.01
CA ARG A 4 4.03 2.97 -13.03
C ARG A 4 4.28 2.02 -14.21
N ARG A 5 5.50 1.54 -14.34
CA ARG A 5 5.84 0.44 -15.26
C ARG A 5 5.05 -0.82 -14.91
N PRO A 6 4.67 -1.65 -15.90
CA PRO A 6 4.02 -2.93 -15.67
C PRO A 6 4.78 -3.83 -14.69
N HIS A 7 4.05 -4.67 -13.97
CA HIS A 7 4.63 -5.58 -12.97
C HIS A 7 5.33 -6.77 -13.61
N TYR A 8 4.77 -7.28 -14.69
CA TYR A 8 5.26 -8.48 -15.34
C TYR A 8 6.11 -8.14 -16.57
N TRP A 9 7.18 -8.89 -16.73
CA TRP A 9 8.08 -8.82 -17.88
C TRP A 9 8.16 -10.22 -18.49
N PRO A 10 7.51 -10.47 -19.64
CA PRO A 10 7.53 -11.78 -20.29
C PRO A 10 8.93 -12.26 -20.63
N ASP A 11 9.19 -13.53 -20.42
CA ASP A 11 10.38 -14.18 -20.97
C ASP A 11 10.18 -14.38 -22.47
N ILE A 12 11.20 -14.06 -23.25
CA ILE A 12 11.19 -14.21 -24.71
C ILE A 12 12.37 -15.06 -25.17
N ASP A 13 12.15 -15.83 -26.24
CA ASP A 13 13.18 -16.60 -26.91
C ASP A 13 14.14 -15.69 -27.70
N LYS A 14 15.33 -16.23 -28.06
CA LYS A 14 16.38 -15.48 -28.75
C LYS A 14 15.95 -14.89 -30.09
N ASP A 15 14.97 -15.50 -30.74
CA ASP A 15 14.46 -15.11 -32.08
C ASP A 15 13.16 -14.28 -31.97
N GLU A 16 12.78 -13.86 -30.76
CA GLU A 16 11.60 -13.04 -30.52
C GLU A 16 11.96 -11.58 -30.25
N TYR A 17 11.12 -10.69 -30.73
CA TYR A 17 11.19 -9.25 -30.45
C TYR A 17 10.01 -8.82 -29.62
N MET A 18 10.27 -8.15 -28.50
CA MET A 18 9.24 -7.68 -27.60
C MET A 18 9.15 -6.16 -27.55
N ARG A 19 7.92 -5.65 -27.64
CA ARG A 19 7.62 -4.24 -27.34
C ARG A 19 6.81 -4.15 -26.07
N MET A 20 7.42 -3.64 -25.00
CA MET A 20 6.81 -3.38 -23.70
C MET A 20 6.18 -1.99 -23.65
N PRO A 21 5.03 -1.81 -22.98
CA PRO A 21 4.57 -0.50 -22.57
C PRO A 21 5.51 0.09 -21.51
N GLU A 22 5.86 1.36 -21.66
CA GLU A 22 6.73 2.05 -20.70
C GLU A 22 6.00 2.37 -19.39
N PHE A 23 4.69 2.62 -19.48
CA PHE A 23 3.83 3.02 -18.36
C PHE A 23 2.44 2.41 -18.49
N THR A 24 1.81 2.17 -17.36
CA THR A 24 0.40 1.78 -17.29
C THR A 24 -0.48 3.00 -17.53
N ARG A 25 -1.41 2.90 -18.47
CA ARG A 25 -2.29 4.00 -18.87
C ARG A 25 -3.35 4.24 -17.81
N ILE A 26 -3.44 5.48 -17.36
CA ILE A 26 -4.53 5.94 -16.50
C ILE A 26 -5.73 6.28 -17.39
N LEU A 27 -6.86 5.59 -17.20
CA LEU A 27 -8.10 5.84 -17.93
C LEU A 27 -8.85 7.05 -17.37
N GLY A 28 -8.79 7.24 -16.07
CA GLY A 28 -9.40 8.34 -15.38
C GLY A 28 -8.91 8.46 -13.95
N ALA A 29 -8.93 9.66 -13.42
CA ALA A 29 -8.63 9.94 -12.03
C ALA A 29 -9.51 11.08 -11.52
N PHE A 30 -9.99 10.92 -10.28
CA PHE A 30 -10.76 11.94 -9.58
C PHE A 30 -10.08 12.24 -8.25
N LYS A 31 -10.02 13.51 -7.90
CA LYS A 31 -9.50 13.96 -6.61
C LYS A 31 -10.38 15.08 -6.06
N LEU A 32 -10.86 14.89 -4.85
CA LEU A 32 -11.52 15.91 -4.04
C LEU A 32 -10.73 16.14 -2.77
N SER A 33 -10.47 17.40 -2.43
CA SER A 33 -9.89 17.74 -1.14
C SER A 33 -10.45 19.07 -0.65
N GLY A 34 -10.63 19.17 0.66
CA GLY A 34 -11.17 20.37 1.25
C GLY A 34 -10.94 20.47 2.76
N LYS A 35 -11.00 21.69 3.27
CA LYS A 35 -10.97 21.98 4.69
C LYS A 35 -12.13 22.90 5.06
N THR A 36 -12.88 22.52 6.08
CA THR A 36 -14.01 23.30 6.60
C THR A 36 -13.52 24.30 7.66
N LYS A 37 -14.30 25.36 7.87
CA LYS A 37 -14.07 26.34 8.94
C LYS A 37 -14.07 25.69 10.34
N ASN A 38 -14.80 24.58 10.49
CA ASN A 38 -14.91 23.85 11.76
C ASN A 38 -13.76 22.86 11.97
N GLY A 39 -12.69 22.92 11.20
CA GLY A 39 -11.47 22.11 11.38
C GLY A 39 -11.54 20.69 10.81
N TRP A 40 -12.52 20.35 9.97
CA TRP A 40 -12.52 19.11 9.21
C TRP A 40 -11.67 19.26 7.95
N SER A 41 -10.79 18.29 7.72
CA SER A 41 -10.07 18.13 6.46
C SER A 41 -10.49 16.80 5.84
N ILE A 42 -10.85 16.80 4.56
CA ILE A 42 -11.31 15.62 3.84
C ILE A 42 -10.51 15.54 2.54
N GLY A 43 -10.05 14.36 2.20
CA GLY A 43 -9.41 14.05 0.92
C GLY A 43 -9.93 12.72 0.41
N VAL A 44 -10.34 12.67 -0.86
CA VAL A 44 -10.73 11.45 -1.56
C VAL A 44 -10.04 11.45 -2.92
N MET A 45 -9.50 10.32 -3.30
CA MET A 45 -8.92 10.11 -4.62
C MET A 45 -9.32 8.73 -5.12
N GLU A 46 -9.73 8.68 -6.36
CA GLU A 46 -9.98 7.44 -7.09
C GLU A 46 -9.28 7.52 -8.45
N SER A 47 -8.72 6.41 -8.90
CA SER A 47 -8.06 6.30 -10.19
C SER A 47 -8.19 4.89 -10.75
N VAL A 48 -8.39 4.83 -12.06
CA VAL A 48 -8.52 3.56 -12.79
C VAL A 48 -7.43 3.50 -13.86
N THR A 49 -6.71 2.38 -13.90
CA THR A 49 -5.70 2.11 -14.92
C THR A 49 -6.16 0.99 -15.86
N ASN A 50 -5.66 1.03 -17.07
CA ASN A 50 -5.99 0.06 -18.09
C ASN A 50 -5.17 -1.22 -17.94
N ILE A 51 -5.68 -2.32 -18.51
CA ILE A 51 -4.87 -3.49 -18.77
C ILE A 51 -3.81 -3.14 -19.84
N GLU A 52 -2.57 -3.58 -19.63
CA GLU A 52 -1.49 -3.39 -20.59
C GLU A 52 -0.96 -4.73 -21.11
N TYR A 53 -0.51 -4.71 -22.37
CA TYR A 53 -0.03 -5.89 -23.07
C TYR A 53 1.35 -5.64 -23.66
N ALA A 54 2.29 -6.56 -23.44
CA ALA A 54 3.45 -6.70 -24.27
C ALA A 54 3.04 -7.23 -25.67
N LYS A 55 3.71 -6.73 -26.70
CA LYS A 55 3.56 -7.24 -28.07
C LYS A 55 4.82 -8.01 -28.43
N ILE A 56 4.69 -9.28 -28.74
CA ILE A 56 5.80 -10.18 -29.02
C ILE A 56 5.67 -10.65 -30.46
N ASP A 57 6.74 -10.57 -31.22
CA ASP A 57 6.83 -11.00 -32.62
C ASP A 57 7.89 -12.12 -32.75
N SER A 58 7.47 -13.27 -33.24
CA SER A 58 8.30 -14.43 -33.50
C SER A 58 8.22 -14.78 -34.99
N GLY A 59 9.21 -14.33 -35.78
CA GLY A 59 9.27 -14.62 -37.19
C GLY A 59 8.04 -14.18 -38.01
N GLY A 60 7.37 -13.07 -37.61
CA GLY A 60 6.16 -12.55 -38.23
C GLY A 60 4.85 -13.04 -37.59
N ILE A 61 4.91 -13.97 -36.64
CA ILE A 61 3.76 -14.41 -35.83
C ILE A 61 3.69 -13.50 -34.59
N ARG A 62 2.59 -12.77 -34.46
CA ARG A 62 2.42 -11.78 -33.38
C ARG A 62 1.46 -12.31 -32.31
N ARG A 63 1.92 -12.22 -31.04
CA ARG A 63 1.09 -12.47 -29.86
C ARG A 63 1.08 -11.25 -28.92
N LYS A 64 0.08 -11.22 -28.07
CA LYS A 64 0.00 -10.24 -26.98
C LYS A 64 -0.05 -11.00 -25.66
N GLU A 65 0.67 -10.51 -24.67
CA GLU A 65 0.72 -11.08 -23.34
C GLU A 65 0.42 -9.99 -22.31
N ALA A 66 -0.50 -10.27 -21.39
CA ALA A 66 -0.88 -9.31 -20.36
C ALA A 66 0.29 -9.08 -19.41
N VAL A 67 0.63 -7.81 -19.16
CA VAL A 67 1.76 -7.41 -18.31
C VAL A 67 1.36 -6.56 -17.12
N GLU A 68 0.15 -6.02 -17.15
CA GLU A 68 -0.46 -5.26 -16.05
C GLU A 68 -1.97 -5.46 -16.08
N PRO A 69 -2.63 -5.78 -14.95
CA PRO A 69 -4.09 -5.93 -14.90
C PRO A 69 -4.80 -4.58 -14.90
N PHE A 70 -6.07 -4.58 -15.30
CA PHE A 70 -6.97 -3.47 -15.03
C PHE A 70 -7.09 -3.28 -13.52
N THR A 71 -6.85 -2.05 -13.04
CA THR A 71 -6.78 -1.79 -11.60
C THR A 71 -7.55 -0.53 -11.22
N ASN A 72 -8.33 -0.63 -10.15
CA ASN A 72 -8.96 0.50 -9.47
C ASN A 72 -8.19 0.81 -8.17
N TYR A 73 -7.90 2.09 -7.95
CA TYR A 73 -7.25 2.61 -6.75
C TYR A 73 -8.15 3.62 -6.06
N PHE A 74 -8.48 3.37 -4.81
CA PHE A 74 -9.26 4.27 -3.98
C PHE A 74 -8.49 4.66 -2.72
N ASN A 75 -8.50 5.97 -2.39
CA ASN A 75 -7.91 6.49 -1.16
C ASN A 75 -8.86 7.52 -0.55
N ALA A 76 -9.13 7.44 0.73
CA ALA A 76 -9.87 8.44 1.46
C ALA A 76 -9.22 8.72 2.82
N ARG A 77 -9.13 10.01 3.18
CA ARG A 77 -8.66 10.47 4.47
C ARG A 77 -9.62 11.52 5.03
N VAL A 78 -9.91 11.39 6.31
CA VAL A 78 -10.62 12.40 7.09
C VAL A 78 -9.80 12.75 8.32
N GLN A 79 -9.77 14.03 8.66
CA GLN A 79 -9.07 14.54 9.84
C GLN A 79 -9.88 15.65 10.50
N LYS A 80 -9.86 15.69 11.81
CA LYS A 80 -10.45 16.75 12.62
C LYS A 80 -9.36 17.44 13.43
N ASP A 81 -9.24 18.75 13.24
CA ASP A 81 -8.44 19.62 14.10
C ASP A 81 -9.33 20.14 15.25
N ILE A 82 -8.89 19.99 16.47
CA ILE A 82 -9.58 20.40 17.69
C ILE A 82 -8.65 21.34 18.47
N ASN A 83 -9.18 22.19 19.34
CA ASN A 83 -8.42 23.09 20.20
C ASN A 83 -7.37 23.93 19.41
N LYS A 84 -7.80 24.55 18.30
CA LYS A 84 -6.94 25.35 17.41
C LYS A 84 -5.73 24.57 16.87
N GLY A 85 -5.89 23.27 16.62
CA GLY A 85 -4.86 22.40 16.09
C GLY A 85 -3.85 21.89 17.14
N MET A 86 -4.21 21.97 18.40
CA MET A 86 -3.45 21.31 19.49
C MET A 86 -3.74 19.80 19.50
N THR A 87 -4.98 19.43 19.20
CA THR A 87 -5.43 18.05 19.10
C THR A 87 -5.85 17.74 17.66
N THR A 88 -5.39 16.61 17.13
CA THR A 88 -5.76 16.14 15.81
C THR A 88 -6.16 14.67 15.89
N ILE A 89 -7.29 14.33 15.29
CA ILE A 89 -7.76 12.95 15.13
C ILE A 89 -7.98 12.70 13.64
N GLY A 90 -7.42 11.64 13.11
CA GLY A 90 -7.54 11.31 11.69
C GLY A 90 -7.83 9.83 11.45
N GLY A 91 -8.33 9.56 10.26
CA GLY A 91 -8.48 8.21 9.73
C GLY A 91 -8.25 8.19 8.23
N MET A 92 -7.76 7.05 7.74
CA MET A 92 -7.48 6.84 6.32
C MET A 92 -7.87 5.41 5.94
N ILE A 93 -8.41 5.27 4.74
CA ILE A 93 -8.60 3.97 4.09
C ILE A 93 -8.00 4.01 2.70
N THR A 94 -7.45 2.88 2.27
CA THR A 94 -7.01 2.67 0.89
C THR A 94 -7.55 1.33 0.39
N ALA A 95 -7.86 1.25 -0.88
CA ALA A 95 -8.26 0.03 -1.55
C ALA A 95 -7.63 -0.01 -2.94
N THR A 96 -7.03 -1.14 -3.26
CA THR A 96 -6.55 -1.47 -4.61
C THR A 96 -7.24 -2.75 -5.03
N ASN A 97 -7.94 -2.72 -6.17
CA ASN A 97 -8.61 -3.90 -6.71
C ASN A 97 -8.11 -4.13 -8.14
N ARG A 98 -7.59 -5.31 -8.40
CA ARG A 98 -7.04 -5.75 -9.68
C ARG A 98 -7.93 -6.83 -10.29
N PHE A 99 -8.26 -6.68 -11.55
CA PHE A 99 -9.08 -7.65 -12.29
C PHE A 99 -8.14 -8.54 -13.11
N ILE A 100 -7.70 -9.63 -12.50
CA ILE A 100 -6.75 -10.58 -13.08
C ILE A 100 -7.57 -11.63 -13.86
N ASN A 101 -7.46 -11.56 -15.18
CA ASN A 101 -8.13 -12.49 -16.09
C ASN A 101 -7.14 -13.40 -16.83
N ASP A 102 -5.83 -13.24 -16.59
CA ASP A 102 -4.76 -13.98 -17.24
C ASP A 102 -3.90 -14.66 -16.18
N SER A 103 -3.71 -15.95 -16.30
CA SER A 103 -2.95 -16.76 -15.33
C SER A 103 -1.48 -16.35 -15.22
N THR A 104 -0.93 -15.69 -16.22
CA THR A 104 0.45 -15.15 -16.17
C THR A 104 0.62 -14.07 -15.13
N LEU A 105 -0.48 -13.46 -14.65
CA LEU A 105 -0.48 -12.42 -13.63
C LEU A 105 -0.91 -12.92 -12.24
N ASN A 106 -1.08 -14.24 -12.04
CA ASN A 106 -1.53 -14.80 -10.77
C ASN A 106 -0.57 -14.55 -9.60
N PHE A 107 0.69 -14.24 -9.86
CA PHE A 107 1.64 -13.83 -8.83
C PHE A 107 1.37 -12.44 -8.25
N ILE A 108 0.45 -11.67 -8.85
CA ILE A 108 0.06 -10.34 -8.36
C ILE A 108 -1.18 -10.50 -7.45
N PRO A 109 -1.22 -9.88 -6.26
CA PRO A 109 -2.42 -9.87 -5.43
C PRO A 109 -3.63 -9.23 -6.12
N ASP A 110 -4.80 -9.83 -5.98
CA ASP A 110 -6.07 -9.35 -6.57
C ASP A 110 -6.55 -8.07 -5.90
N ALA A 111 -6.42 -8.01 -4.58
CA ALA A 111 -6.90 -6.89 -3.79
C ALA A 111 -6.00 -6.60 -2.59
N ALA A 112 -5.90 -5.32 -2.26
CA ALA A 112 -5.19 -4.86 -1.08
C ALA A 112 -5.95 -3.72 -0.41
N TYR A 113 -6.21 -3.87 0.88
CA TYR A 113 -6.96 -2.91 1.69
C TYR A 113 -6.13 -2.48 2.89
N THR A 114 -6.12 -1.18 3.19
CA THR A 114 -5.51 -0.67 4.40
C THR A 114 -6.46 0.30 5.08
N GLY A 115 -6.56 0.19 6.39
CA GLY A 115 -7.25 1.15 7.25
C GLY A 115 -6.33 1.62 8.36
N GLY A 116 -6.43 2.89 8.71
CA GLY A 116 -5.62 3.45 9.79
C GLY A 116 -6.30 4.60 10.50
N ILE A 117 -5.92 4.76 11.75
CA ILE A 117 -6.30 5.90 12.59
C ILE A 117 -5.05 6.57 13.12
N ASP A 118 -5.11 7.88 13.30
CA ASP A 118 -4.05 8.67 13.90
C ASP A 118 -4.62 9.69 14.89
N PHE A 119 -3.86 9.88 15.96
CA PHE A 119 -4.11 10.88 16.99
C PHE A 119 -2.83 11.65 17.25
N ALA A 120 -2.94 12.95 17.41
CA ALA A 120 -1.84 13.79 17.86
C ALA A 120 -2.34 14.83 18.88
N GLU A 121 -1.59 15.00 19.94
CA GLU A 121 -1.84 16.00 20.98
C GLU A 121 -0.57 16.80 21.25
N TYR A 122 -0.74 18.11 21.36
CA TYR A 122 0.30 19.06 21.73
C TYR A 122 -0.15 19.86 22.96
N TRP A 123 0.74 20.09 23.91
CA TRP A 123 0.45 20.88 25.11
C TRP A 123 1.62 21.79 25.50
N SER A 124 1.39 22.65 26.50
CA SER A 124 2.37 23.64 26.97
C SER A 124 2.95 24.48 25.83
N ASP A 125 2.07 25.17 25.08
CA ASP A 125 2.44 25.97 23.90
C ASP A 125 3.22 25.16 22.84
N LYS A 126 2.83 23.91 22.63
CA LYS A 126 3.47 22.97 21.72
C LYS A 126 4.88 22.54 22.11
N ASN A 127 5.26 22.76 23.36
CA ASN A 127 6.57 22.30 23.84
C ASN A 127 6.64 20.78 23.97
N TYR A 128 5.52 20.12 24.21
CA TYR A 128 5.41 18.69 24.32
C TYR A 128 4.41 18.15 23.29
N TYR A 129 4.60 16.92 22.89
CA TYR A 129 3.69 16.23 21.97
C TYR A 129 3.60 14.74 22.27
N MET A 130 2.47 14.18 21.90
CA MET A 130 2.25 12.73 21.77
C MET A 130 1.53 12.45 20.45
N LYS A 131 1.95 11.40 19.76
CA LYS A 131 1.30 10.91 18.54
C LYS A 131 1.12 9.41 18.64
N VAL A 132 -0.05 8.95 18.27
CA VAL A 132 -0.40 7.53 18.20
C VAL A 132 -0.95 7.23 16.82
N LYS A 133 -0.50 6.15 16.21
CA LYS A 133 -1.01 5.66 14.92
C LYS A 133 -1.24 4.17 15.00
N GLY A 134 -2.36 3.73 14.47
CA GLY A 134 -2.69 2.32 14.30
C GLY A 134 -3.10 2.06 12.85
N LEU A 135 -2.62 0.97 12.27
CA LEU A 135 -2.92 0.55 10.91
C LEU A 135 -3.23 -0.94 10.88
N VAL A 136 -4.11 -1.32 9.98
CA VAL A 136 -4.38 -2.70 9.61
C VAL A 136 -4.28 -2.83 8.10
N SER A 137 -3.76 -3.95 7.61
CA SER A 137 -3.70 -4.27 6.19
C SER A 137 -4.27 -5.66 5.93
N SER A 138 -4.81 -5.83 4.74
CA SER A 138 -5.34 -7.10 4.26
C SER A 138 -5.06 -7.18 2.75
N VAL A 139 -4.33 -8.21 2.34
CA VAL A 139 -3.98 -8.47 0.95
C VAL A 139 -4.56 -9.83 0.57
N GLN A 140 -5.29 -9.87 -0.55
CA GLN A 140 -5.93 -11.06 -1.09
C GLN A 140 -5.35 -11.37 -2.47
N GLY A 141 -5.25 -12.64 -2.80
CA GLY A 141 -4.75 -13.09 -4.09
C GLY A 141 -4.76 -14.59 -4.22
N SER A 142 -4.13 -15.09 -5.28
CA SER A 142 -3.87 -16.51 -5.44
C SER A 142 -2.97 -17.04 -4.32
N GLU A 143 -2.94 -18.35 -4.14
CA GLU A 143 -1.99 -18.99 -3.22
C GLU A 143 -0.54 -18.65 -3.56
N GLU A 144 -0.20 -18.56 -4.85
CA GLU A 144 1.11 -18.15 -5.35
C GLU A 144 1.47 -16.72 -4.91
N ALA A 145 0.59 -15.76 -5.16
CA ALA A 145 0.80 -14.36 -4.79
C ALA A 145 0.99 -14.18 -3.27
N ILE A 146 0.17 -14.86 -2.47
CA ILE A 146 0.26 -14.78 -1.02
C ILE A 146 1.48 -15.53 -0.47
N TYR A 147 1.87 -16.64 -1.10
CA TYR A 147 3.08 -17.36 -0.75
C TYR A 147 4.34 -16.51 -0.98
N ASP A 148 4.44 -15.83 -2.14
CA ASP A 148 5.54 -14.92 -2.46
C ASP A 148 5.63 -13.75 -1.47
N LEU A 149 4.49 -13.21 -1.05
CA LEU A 149 4.47 -12.20 0.00
C LEU A 149 5.00 -12.72 1.34
N GLN A 150 4.74 -13.97 1.70
CA GLN A 150 5.28 -14.58 2.92
C GLN A 150 6.80 -14.80 2.84
N LEU A 151 7.33 -15.11 1.65
CA LEU A 151 8.76 -15.30 1.41
C LEU A 151 9.56 -14.01 1.44
N ALA A 152 8.92 -12.87 1.34
CA ALA A 152 9.60 -11.58 1.30
C ALA A 152 10.49 -11.37 2.54
N PRO A 153 11.76 -10.91 2.36
CA PRO A 153 12.75 -10.84 3.44
C PRO A 153 12.32 -10.01 4.66
N GLN A 154 11.48 -9.00 4.45
CA GLN A 154 10.98 -8.14 5.52
C GLN A 154 10.00 -8.85 6.46
N ARG A 155 9.37 -9.97 6.03
CA ARG A 155 8.41 -10.75 6.85
C ARG A 155 9.03 -11.98 7.45
N TYR A 156 9.87 -12.65 6.70
CA TYR A 156 10.69 -13.77 7.12
C TYR A 156 9.90 -14.91 7.80
N TYR A 157 8.80 -15.34 7.19
CA TYR A 157 7.98 -16.46 7.70
C TYR A 157 8.70 -17.79 7.72
N GLN A 158 9.77 -17.95 6.94
CA GLN A 158 10.61 -19.15 6.89
C GLN A 158 11.63 -19.26 8.03
N ARG A 159 11.55 -18.42 9.06
CA ARG A 159 12.45 -18.49 10.23
C ARG A 159 12.31 -19.82 10.98
N PRO A 160 13.40 -20.56 11.19
CA PRO A 160 13.34 -21.86 11.87
C PRO A 160 13.13 -21.75 13.38
N ASP A 161 13.43 -20.60 13.98
CA ASP A 161 13.40 -20.34 15.42
C ASP A 161 12.06 -19.78 15.93
N VAL A 162 11.08 -19.56 15.05
CA VAL A 162 9.78 -18.99 15.40
C VAL A 162 8.66 -19.99 15.20
N GLY A 163 8.13 -20.53 16.30
CA GLY A 163 7.11 -21.57 16.25
C GLY A 163 5.67 -21.10 15.96
N HIS A 164 5.40 -19.79 16.07
CA HIS A 164 4.05 -19.20 15.94
C HIS A 164 3.78 -18.56 14.58
N HIS A 165 4.80 -18.44 13.73
CA HIS A 165 4.68 -18.03 12.35
C HIS A 165 5.31 -19.07 11.46
N ARG A 166 4.50 -19.72 10.64
CA ARG A 166 4.97 -20.71 9.67
C ARG A 166 4.54 -20.29 8.28
N LEU A 167 5.40 -20.61 7.33
CA LEU A 167 5.08 -20.47 5.93
C LEU A 167 3.92 -21.41 5.58
N ASP A 168 2.90 -20.89 4.94
CA ASP A 168 1.71 -21.63 4.53
C ASP A 168 1.40 -21.34 3.06
N SER A 169 1.54 -22.34 2.21
CA SER A 169 1.33 -22.24 0.77
C SER A 169 -0.14 -22.32 0.35
N THR A 170 -1.07 -22.50 1.28
CA THR A 170 -2.50 -22.63 1.00
C THR A 170 -3.30 -21.37 1.30
N LEU A 171 -2.63 -20.32 1.78
CA LEU A 171 -3.27 -19.06 2.11
C LEU A 171 -3.55 -18.25 0.85
N ASN A 172 -4.73 -17.67 0.80
CA ASN A 172 -5.15 -16.71 -0.22
C ASN A 172 -5.37 -15.28 0.37
N LEU A 173 -5.04 -15.11 1.65
CA LEU A 173 -5.18 -13.88 2.41
C LEU A 173 -3.99 -13.69 3.35
N LEU A 174 -3.38 -12.51 3.32
CA LEU A 174 -2.38 -12.08 4.29
C LEU A 174 -2.88 -10.81 4.98
N SER A 175 -2.96 -10.85 6.31
CA SER A 175 -3.40 -9.70 7.11
C SER A 175 -2.37 -9.35 8.18
N GLY A 176 -2.30 -8.06 8.47
CA GLY A 176 -1.39 -7.58 9.49
C GLY A 176 -1.81 -6.25 10.09
N TRP A 177 -1.08 -5.85 11.12
CA TRP A 177 -1.27 -4.58 11.80
C TRP A 177 0.06 -3.94 12.12
N ALA A 178 0.04 -2.60 12.24
CA ALA A 178 1.14 -1.81 12.76
C ALA A 178 0.63 -0.79 13.77
N ALA A 179 1.43 -0.52 14.77
CA ALA A 179 1.19 0.53 15.75
C ALA A 179 2.45 1.36 15.95
N ASN A 180 2.26 2.67 16.10
CA ASN A 180 3.35 3.60 16.39
C ASN A 180 2.91 4.55 17.50
N VAL A 181 3.74 4.69 18.51
CA VAL A 181 3.60 5.69 19.57
C VAL A 181 4.86 6.53 19.60
N GLU A 182 4.69 7.83 19.56
CA GLU A 182 5.79 8.80 19.57
C GLU A 182 5.43 9.91 20.55
N GLY A 183 6.38 10.32 21.36
CA GLY A 183 6.21 11.45 22.29
C GLY A 183 7.51 12.13 22.63
N GLY A 184 7.44 13.37 23.06
CA GLY A 184 8.66 14.10 23.38
C GLY A 184 8.45 15.56 23.70
N LYS A 185 9.58 16.22 23.90
CA LYS A 185 9.71 17.66 24.13
C LYS A 185 10.47 18.31 22.99
N ILE A 186 9.84 19.27 22.31
CA ILE A 186 10.37 19.96 21.12
C ILE A 186 10.68 21.43 21.33
N GLY A 187 10.23 22.01 22.47
CA GLY A 187 10.44 23.43 22.80
C GLY A 187 10.56 23.69 24.30
N GLY A 188 10.67 24.96 24.69
CA GLY A 188 10.63 25.38 26.09
C GLY A 188 11.86 24.96 26.93
N GLY A 189 13.05 25.48 26.65
CA GLY A 189 14.27 25.25 27.40
C GLY A 189 15.42 24.63 26.62
N HIS A 190 16.49 24.25 27.31
CA HIS A 190 17.71 23.74 26.67
C HIS A 190 17.62 22.29 26.22
N TRP A 191 16.83 21.48 26.93
CA TRP A 191 16.73 20.05 26.66
C TRP A 191 15.55 19.74 25.75
N ARG A 192 15.82 18.94 24.70
CA ARG A 192 14.83 18.37 23.78
C ARG A 192 15.06 16.87 23.72
N PHE A 193 14.00 16.10 23.68
CA PHE A 193 14.07 14.66 23.57
C PHE A 193 12.80 14.14 22.85
N GLY A 194 12.89 12.96 22.28
CA GLY A 194 11.76 12.26 21.69
C GLY A 194 12.01 10.77 21.69
N GLU A 195 10.95 10.03 21.96
CA GLU A 195 10.94 8.59 21.96
C GLU A 195 9.90 8.10 20.95
N ARG A 196 10.21 7.00 20.26
CA ARG A 196 9.30 6.37 19.32
C ARG A 196 9.37 4.87 19.49
N VAL A 197 8.20 4.25 19.63
CA VAL A 197 8.03 2.81 19.61
C VAL A 197 7.18 2.44 18.39
N THR A 198 7.67 1.51 17.59
CA THR A 198 6.94 0.98 16.42
C THR A 198 6.84 -0.53 16.56
N MET A 199 5.63 -1.05 16.40
CA MET A 199 5.34 -2.48 16.42
C MET A 199 4.70 -2.85 15.09
N LEU A 200 5.13 -3.95 14.50
CA LEU A 200 4.58 -4.50 13.26
C LEU A 200 4.33 -5.98 13.43
N SER A 201 3.19 -6.45 12.97
CA SER A 201 2.96 -7.87 12.81
C SER A 201 3.62 -8.38 11.51
N PRO A 202 4.03 -9.66 11.43
CA PRO A 202 4.69 -10.20 10.24
C PRO A 202 3.86 -10.11 8.96
N GLY A 203 2.54 -10.17 9.07
CA GLY A 203 1.62 -10.08 7.92
C GLY A 203 1.34 -8.66 7.43
N MET A 204 1.94 -7.62 8.03
CA MET A 204 1.71 -6.23 7.62
C MET A 204 2.28 -5.97 6.23
N GLU A 205 1.42 -5.51 5.30
CA GLU A 205 1.78 -5.18 3.92
C GLU A 205 1.19 -3.84 3.49
N LEU A 206 2.03 -2.97 2.93
CA LEU A 206 1.64 -1.65 2.43
C LEU A 206 2.03 -1.41 0.97
N ASN A 207 2.93 -2.21 0.39
CA ASN A 207 3.45 -1.95 -0.96
C ASN A 207 2.42 -2.23 -2.05
N ASP A 208 1.45 -3.11 -1.78
CA ASP A 208 0.38 -3.45 -2.72
C ASP A 208 -0.77 -2.43 -2.77
N GLN A 209 -0.66 -1.35 -2.03
CA GLN A 209 -1.67 -0.27 -2.00
C GLN A 209 -1.56 0.73 -3.18
N GLY A 210 -0.60 0.57 -4.09
CA GLY A 210 -0.39 1.41 -5.28
C GLY A 210 0.76 2.41 -5.18
#